data_32dce7e3524fbe79ee5470458922f168
#
_entry.id   32dce7e3524fbe79ee5470458922f168
#
_cell.length_a   1.000
_cell.length_b   1.000
_cell.length_c   1.000
_cell.angle_alpha   90.00
_cell.angle_beta   90.00
_cell.angle_gamma   90.00
#
_symmetry.space_group_name_H-M   'P 1'
#
loop_
_entity.id
_entity.type
_entity.pdbx_description
1 polymer ?
#
loop_
_entity_poly.entity_id
_entity_poly.type
_entity_poly.pdbx_seq_one_letter_code
_entity_poly.pdbx_strand_id
1 'polypeptide(L)'
;VKNGTSPYHAIEVMACPGGCIGGGGQPFHRGRMEVLRRRAAALYREDANKPLRKSHENPYIQALYADYLGEPCGPRAHKLLHTHYFDRKEAINMFTQENQEG
;
A
#
# COMPACT_ATOMS: atom_id res chain seq x y z
N VAL A 1 -18.09 -3.23 -10.03
CA VAL A 1 -17.32 -1.99 -10.32
C VAL A 1 -17.83 -1.35 -11.61
N LYS A 2 -17.77 -2.03 -12.77
CA LYS A 2 -18.22 -1.46 -14.06
C LYS A 2 -19.67 -0.95 -14.07
N ASN A 3 -20.56 -1.58 -13.31
CA ASN A 3 -21.99 -1.24 -13.27
C ASN A 3 -22.35 -0.22 -12.17
N GLY A 4 -21.36 0.36 -11.48
CA GLY A 4 -21.61 1.32 -10.40
C GLY A 4 -22.29 0.77 -9.14
N THR A 5 -22.45 -0.55 -9.05
CA THR A 5 -23.16 -1.22 -7.94
C THR A 5 -22.23 -1.75 -6.83
N SER A 6 -20.93 -1.43 -6.90
CA SER A 6 -19.97 -1.87 -5.89
C SER A 6 -20.25 -1.18 -4.54
N PRO A 7 -20.32 -1.91 -3.43
CA PRO A 7 -20.46 -1.33 -2.10
C PRO A 7 -19.13 -0.76 -1.56
N TYR A 8 -18.03 -0.96 -2.25
CA TYR A 8 -16.69 -0.56 -1.80
C TYR A 8 -16.30 0.81 -2.32
N HIS A 9 -15.69 1.63 -1.46
CA HIS A 9 -15.16 2.95 -1.81
C HIS A 9 -13.79 2.87 -2.48
N ALA A 10 -13.01 1.82 -2.17
CA ALA A 10 -11.71 1.53 -2.76
C ALA A 10 -11.53 0.02 -2.90
N ILE A 11 -10.79 -0.41 -3.92
CA ILE A 11 -10.45 -1.81 -4.15
C ILE A 11 -8.96 -1.88 -4.45
N GLU A 12 -8.24 -2.68 -3.67
CA GLU A 12 -6.83 -3.00 -3.90
C GLU A 12 -6.72 -4.43 -4.43
N VAL A 13 -6.03 -4.59 -5.56
CA VAL A 13 -5.76 -5.90 -6.17
C VAL A 13 -4.31 -6.27 -5.95
N MET A 14 -4.06 -7.37 -5.24
CA MET A 14 -2.73 -7.88 -4.92
C MET A 14 -2.42 -9.13 -5.76
N ALA A 15 -1.20 -9.20 -6.29
CA ALA A 15 -0.75 -10.34 -7.10
C ALA A 15 -0.38 -11.56 -6.25
N CYS A 16 0.10 -11.36 -5.01
CA CYS A 16 0.50 -12.46 -4.13
C CYS A 16 -0.70 -12.99 -3.34
N PRO A 17 -0.89 -14.33 -3.27
CA PRO A 17 -1.92 -14.92 -2.42
C PRO A 17 -1.76 -14.51 -0.95
N GLY A 18 -2.82 -13.97 -0.36
CA GLY A 18 -2.80 -13.44 1.01
C GLY A 18 -2.17 -12.06 1.16
N GLY A 19 -1.82 -11.39 0.05
CA GLY A 19 -1.20 -10.08 0.07
C GLY A 19 0.28 -10.12 0.42
N CYS A 20 0.83 -9.01 0.96
CA CYS A 20 2.25 -8.83 1.24
C CYS A 20 2.82 -9.87 2.24
N ILE A 21 2.01 -10.43 3.11
CA ILE A 21 2.43 -11.50 4.04
C ILE A 21 2.78 -12.82 3.35
N GLY A 22 2.41 -12.98 2.09
CA GLY A 22 2.77 -14.14 1.25
C GLY A 22 3.74 -13.81 0.12
N GLY A 23 4.19 -12.55 0.03
CA GLY A 23 5.01 -12.04 -1.05
C GLY A 23 6.52 -12.20 -0.85
N GLY A 24 7.28 -11.59 -1.76
CA GLY A 24 8.74 -11.55 -1.73
C GLY A 24 9.27 -10.93 -0.43
N GLY A 25 10.39 -11.43 0.06
CA GLY A 25 10.97 -11.00 1.33
C GLY A 25 10.41 -11.69 2.57
N GLN A 26 9.29 -12.42 2.42
CA GLN A 26 8.74 -13.24 3.50
C GLN A 26 9.29 -14.68 3.43
N PRO A 27 9.43 -15.39 4.57
CA PRO A 27 9.79 -16.81 4.58
C PRO A 27 8.81 -17.61 3.71
N PHE A 28 9.35 -18.50 2.89
CA PHE A 28 8.57 -19.27 1.93
C PHE A 28 7.51 -20.16 2.62
N HIS A 29 6.26 -20.00 2.24
CA HIS A 29 5.13 -20.68 2.86
C HIS A 29 4.75 -22.02 2.19
N ARG A 30 5.42 -22.40 1.09
CA ARG A 30 5.22 -23.67 0.37
C ARG A 30 3.76 -23.94 -0.03
N GLY A 31 3.03 -22.93 -0.43
CA GLY A 31 1.60 -23.03 -0.78
C GLY A 31 0.65 -23.22 0.41
N ARG A 32 1.16 -23.26 1.65
CA ARG A 32 0.34 -23.50 2.84
C ARG A 32 -0.39 -22.23 3.28
N MET A 33 -1.67 -22.14 2.94
CA MET A 33 -2.53 -21.00 3.29
C MET A 33 -2.69 -20.82 4.81
N GLU A 34 -2.53 -21.85 5.60
CA GLU A 34 -2.59 -21.73 7.06
C GLU A 34 -1.45 -20.88 7.61
N VAL A 35 -0.25 -20.96 7.02
CA VAL A 35 0.89 -20.11 7.40
C VAL A 35 0.54 -18.65 7.17
N LEU A 36 -0.11 -18.30 6.04
CA LEU A 36 -0.54 -16.94 5.75
C LEU A 36 -1.61 -16.46 6.72
N ARG A 37 -2.59 -17.31 7.06
CA ARG A 37 -3.60 -16.99 8.07
C ARG A 37 -2.99 -16.70 9.44
N ARG A 38 -1.99 -17.49 9.87
CA ARG A 38 -1.27 -17.25 11.14
C ARG A 38 -0.49 -15.94 11.12
N ARG A 39 0.15 -15.58 9.99
CA ARG A 39 0.83 -14.29 9.82
C ARG A 39 -0.14 -13.14 9.91
N ALA A 40 -1.27 -13.22 9.20
CA ALA A 40 -2.32 -12.21 9.26
C ALA A 40 -2.86 -12.04 10.68
N ALA A 41 -3.19 -13.15 11.35
CA ALA A 41 -3.67 -13.13 12.73
C ALA A 41 -2.67 -12.49 13.71
N ALA A 42 -1.36 -12.72 13.50
CA ALA A 42 -0.33 -12.10 14.31
C ALA A 42 -0.30 -10.57 14.12
N LEU A 43 -0.36 -10.09 12.87
CA LEU A 43 -0.40 -8.65 12.58
C LEU A 43 -1.66 -7.98 13.15
N TYR A 44 -2.81 -8.58 12.97
CA TYR A 44 -4.07 -8.04 13.53
C TYR A 44 -4.05 -8.01 15.06
N ARG A 45 -3.46 -9.02 15.70
CA ARG A 45 -3.30 -9.03 17.17
C ARG A 45 -2.35 -7.92 17.63
N GLU A 46 -1.24 -7.70 16.93
CA GLU A 46 -0.33 -6.60 17.23
C GLU A 46 -1.04 -5.24 17.07
N ASP A 47 -1.78 -5.04 15.99
CA ASP A 47 -2.55 -3.81 15.79
C ASP A 47 -3.58 -3.60 16.91
N ALA A 48 -4.35 -4.64 17.24
CA ALA A 48 -5.38 -4.56 18.28
C ALA A 48 -4.81 -4.23 19.68
N ASN A 49 -3.57 -4.64 19.95
CA ASN A 49 -2.91 -4.42 21.24
C ASN A 49 -2.15 -3.09 21.31
N LYS A 50 -2.07 -2.31 20.22
CA LYS A 50 -1.39 -1.01 20.26
C LYS A 50 -2.27 0.05 20.93
N PRO A 51 -1.71 0.89 21.81
CA PRO A 51 -2.43 2.01 22.43
C PRO A 51 -2.82 3.08 21.41
N LEU A 52 -1.99 3.30 20.38
CA LEU A 52 -2.26 4.22 19.28
C LEU A 52 -2.52 3.41 17.99
N ARG A 53 -3.76 3.38 17.55
CA ARG A 53 -4.20 2.63 16.37
C ARG A 53 -4.49 3.50 15.15
N LYS A 54 -4.64 4.80 15.37
CA LYS A 54 -4.93 5.76 14.30
C LYS A 54 -3.79 6.76 14.17
N SER A 55 -3.30 6.96 12.96
CA SER A 55 -2.15 7.84 12.71
C SER A 55 -2.40 9.29 13.15
N HIS A 56 -3.62 9.80 12.98
CA HIS A 56 -3.96 11.17 13.37
C HIS A 56 -4.03 11.40 14.90
N GLU A 57 -4.08 10.32 15.69
CA GLU A 57 -4.00 10.38 17.16
C GLU A 57 -2.55 10.33 17.66
N ASN A 58 -1.59 10.07 16.77
CA ASN A 58 -0.19 10.02 17.12
C ASN A 58 0.39 11.43 17.32
N PRO A 59 0.91 11.78 18.51
CA PRO A 59 1.42 13.12 18.79
C PRO A 59 2.59 13.54 17.90
N TYR A 60 3.41 12.59 17.44
CA TYR A 60 4.49 12.89 16.49
C TYR A 60 3.97 13.26 15.11
N ILE A 61 2.88 12.65 14.65
CA ILE A 61 2.22 13.01 13.40
C ILE A 61 1.58 14.39 13.54
N GLN A 62 0.93 14.68 14.65
CA GLN A 62 0.34 15.99 14.93
C GLN A 62 1.43 17.09 14.92
N ALA A 63 2.55 16.85 15.58
CA ALA A 63 3.68 17.76 15.58
C ALA A 63 4.27 17.97 14.17
N LEU A 64 4.43 16.89 13.39
CA LEU A 64 4.91 16.96 12.01
C LEU A 64 4.01 17.84 11.12
N TYR A 65 2.70 17.72 11.28
CA TYR A 65 1.78 18.58 10.56
C TYR A 65 1.84 20.02 11.05
N ALA A 66 1.85 20.25 12.36
CA ALA A 66 1.91 21.59 12.93
C ALA A 66 3.19 22.34 12.54
N ASP A 67 4.35 21.66 12.59
CA ASP A 67 5.66 22.29 12.40
C ASP A 67 6.09 22.35 10.92
N TYR A 68 5.66 21.40 10.09
CA TYR A 68 6.22 21.25 8.75
C TYR A 68 5.20 21.09 7.62
N LEU A 69 4.26 20.14 7.72
CA LEU A 69 3.35 19.81 6.62
C LEU A 69 2.17 20.80 6.45
N GLY A 70 1.78 21.48 7.54
CA GLY A 70 0.59 22.32 7.57
C GLY A 70 -0.68 21.50 7.71
N GLU A 71 -1.73 21.90 7.02
CA GLU A 71 -3.01 21.20 7.07
C GLU A 71 -2.97 19.86 6.32
N PRO A 72 -3.68 18.81 6.81
CA PRO A 72 -3.90 17.59 6.06
C PRO A 72 -4.50 17.89 4.67
N CYS A 73 -3.95 17.27 3.62
CA CYS A 73 -4.29 17.56 2.22
C CYS A 73 -4.04 19.02 1.77
N GLY A 74 -3.41 19.85 2.59
CA GLY A 74 -2.94 21.18 2.20
C GLY A 74 -1.85 21.11 1.11
N PRO A 75 -1.50 22.25 0.49
CA PRO A 75 -0.59 22.27 -0.68
C PRO A 75 0.75 21.58 -0.43
N ARG A 76 1.36 21.81 0.73
CA ARG A 76 2.65 21.21 1.08
C ARG A 76 2.53 19.72 1.36
N ALA A 77 1.54 19.32 2.16
CA ALA A 77 1.27 17.91 2.46
C ALA A 77 0.95 17.15 1.17
N HIS A 78 0.12 17.70 0.31
CA HIS A 78 -0.22 17.09 -0.98
C HIS A 78 1.00 16.90 -1.87
N LYS A 79 1.84 17.93 -2.01
CA LYS A 79 3.06 17.86 -2.82
C LYS A 79 4.05 16.80 -2.33
N LEU A 80 4.19 16.64 -1.02
CA LEU A 80 5.20 15.75 -0.41
C LEU A 80 4.71 14.32 -0.22
N LEU A 81 3.42 14.13 0.07
CA LEU A 81 2.88 12.83 0.47
C LEU A 81 2.07 12.13 -0.63
N HIS A 82 1.63 12.87 -1.66
CA HIS A 82 0.82 12.30 -2.73
C HIS A 82 1.65 12.09 -3.99
N THR A 83 1.45 10.93 -4.63
CA THR A 83 2.09 10.57 -5.89
C THR A 83 1.15 10.86 -7.05
N HIS A 84 1.66 11.53 -8.09
CA HIS A 84 0.96 11.69 -9.35
C HIS A 84 1.31 10.54 -10.29
N TYR A 85 0.28 9.95 -10.89
CA TYR A 85 0.44 8.89 -11.88
C TYR A 85 0.40 9.44 -13.28
N PHE A 86 1.26 8.92 -14.15
CA PHE A 86 1.31 9.25 -15.58
C PHE A 86 1.38 7.97 -16.41
N ASP A 87 0.96 8.05 -17.67
CA ASP A 87 1.01 6.90 -18.58
C ASP A 87 2.47 6.55 -18.89
N ARG A 88 2.81 5.30 -18.67
CA ARG A 88 4.16 4.76 -18.90
C ARG A 88 4.24 3.82 -20.11
N LYS A 89 3.22 3.77 -20.97
CA LYS A 89 3.20 2.89 -22.14
C LYS A 89 4.40 3.08 -23.04
N GLU A 90 4.79 4.32 -23.31
CA GLU A 90 5.96 4.63 -24.15
C GLU A 90 7.25 4.10 -23.54
N ALA A 91 7.46 4.31 -22.24
CA ALA A 91 8.64 3.78 -21.54
C ALA A 91 8.69 2.25 -21.56
N ILE A 92 7.56 1.57 -21.37
CA ILE A 92 7.47 0.11 -21.42
C ILE A 92 7.76 -0.40 -22.85
N ASN A 93 7.25 0.27 -23.87
CA ASN A 93 7.48 -0.10 -25.27
C ASN A 93 8.95 0.02 -25.67
N MET A 94 9.69 1.02 -25.17
CA MET A 94 11.13 1.15 -25.39
C MET A 94 11.91 -0.07 -24.86
N PHE A 95 11.61 -0.51 -23.62
CA PHE A 95 12.24 -1.70 -23.03
C PHE A 95 11.89 -3.01 -23.75
N THR A 96 10.72 -3.10 -24.37
CA THR A 96 10.30 -4.30 -25.11
C THR A 96 10.97 -4.37 -26.50
N GLN A 97 11.25 -3.25 -27.13
CA GLN A 97 11.93 -3.21 -28.42
C GLN A 97 13.41 -3.56 -28.31
N GLU A 98 14.13 -3.07 -27.29
CA GLU A 98 15.53 -3.41 -27.05
C GLU A 98 15.76 -4.92 -26.80
N ASN A 99 14.77 -5.64 -26.27
CA ASN A 99 14.86 -7.09 -26.03
C ASN A 99 14.49 -7.95 -27.26
N GLN A 100 14.06 -7.36 -28.37
CA GLN A 100 13.74 -8.10 -29.61
C GLN A 100 14.87 -8.04 -30.67
N GLU A 101 15.84 -7.14 -30.49
CA GLU A 101 16.99 -6.97 -31.39
C GLU A 101 18.29 -7.65 -30.88
N GLY A 102 18.24 -8.42 -29.83
CA GLY A 102 19.32 -9.24 -29.25
C GLY A 102 19.00 -10.72 -29.43
#